data_dd114d65380f8c32e85b972d0ac7f7a7
#
_entry.id   dd114d65380f8c32e85b972d0ac7f7a7
#
_cell.length_a   1.000
_cell.length_b   1.000
_cell.length_c   1.000
_cell.angle_alpha   90.00
_cell.angle_beta   90.00
_cell.angle_gamma   90.00
#
_symmetry.space_group_name_H-M   'P 1'
#
loop_
_entity.id
_entity.type
_entity.pdbx_description
1 polymer ?
#
loop_
_entity_poly.entity_id
_entity_poly.type
_entity_poly.pdbx_seq_one_letter_code
_entity_poly.pdbx_strand_id
1 'polypeptide(L)'
;MIAGLLMLIFGKKKFIPSYFCKSIYDIDYDKLYDEGCRIILTDLDNTLISYKEDMPHDKIFAWKKMLEDKGFTICIVSNSGSDRVKNFASAINLAYNPSSMKPLKKGFKKVKKRFNIQDKKSVLVIGDQILTDILGGNRMGFNTALIEAIDRSTERKCTRFNRYFERKVVKKINKKYKDGVLKDYVCWFILYWMWS
;
A
#
# COMPACT_ATOMS: atom_id res chain seq x y z
N MET A 1 18.38 -7.42 -14.47
CA MET A 1 18.33 -8.85 -14.08
C MET A 1 17.36 -9.11 -12.93
N ILE A 2 17.53 -8.55 -11.72
CA ILE A 2 16.69 -8.81 -10.53
C ILE A 2 15.19 -8.54 -10.73
N ALA A 3 14.79 -7.39 -11.29
CA ALA A 3 13.38 -7.09 -11.54
C ALA A 3 12.71 -8.10 -12.52
N GLY A 4 13.47 -8.63 -13.48
CA GLY A 4 12.99 -9.70 -14.35
C GLY A 4 12.78 -11.02 -13.60
N LEU A 5 13.72 -11.35 -12.71
CA LEU A 5 13.65 -12.54 -11.88
C LEU A 5 12.46 -12.48 -10.91
N LEU A 6 12.26 -11.35 -10.25
CA LEU A 6 11.09 -11.16 -9.37
C LEU A 6 9.76 -11.32 -10.13
N MET A 7 9.67 -10.76 -11.36
CA MET A 7 8.47 -10.91 -12.18
C MET A 7 8.27 -12.34 -12.72
N LEU A 8 9.34 -13.11 -12.90
CA LEU A 8 9.29 -14.54 -13.23
C LEU A 8 8.77 -15.34 -12.02
N ILE A 9 9.32 -15.09 -10.83
CA ILE A 9 8.98 -15.84 -9.60
C ILE A 9 7.54 -15.57 -9.17
N PHE A 10 7.09 -14.31 -9.17
CA PHE A 10 5.78 -13.93 -8.62
C PHE A 10 4.69 -13.73 -9.69
N GLY A 11 5.06 -13.70 -10.97
CA GLY A 11 4.15 -13.35 -12.06
C GLY A 11 3.89 -11.84 -12.18
N LYS A 12 3.87 -11.33 -13.41
CA LYS A 12 3.76 -9.88 -13.69
C LYS A 12 2.51 -9.24 -13.09
N LYS A 13 1.37 -9.94 -13.10
CA LYS A 13 0.10 -9.44 -12.56
C LYS A 13 0.15 -9.10 -11.07
N LYS A 14 1.06 -9.72 -10.30
CA LYS A 14 1.18 -9.46 -8.86
C LYS A 14 1.79 -8.10 -8.51
N PHE A 15 2.36 -7.40 -9.49
CA PHE A 15 2.92 -6.06 -9.32
C PHE A 15 1.96 -4.94 -9.76
N ILE A 16 0.77 -5.29 -10.24
CA ILE A 16 -0.23 -4.35 -10.72
C ILE A 16 -1.23 -4.11 -9.58
N PRO A 17 -1.40 -2.85 -9.12
CA PRO A 17 -2.41 -2.53 -8.11
C PRO A 17 -3.82 -2.62 -8.70
N SER A 18 -4.83 -2.83 -7.84
CA SER A 18 -6.24 -2.76 -8.22
C SER A 18 -6.69 -1.31 -8.44
N TYR A 19 -6.12 -0.38 -7.66
CA TYR A 19 -6.41 1.05 -7.70
C TYR A 19 -5.12 1.85 -7.64
N PHE A 20 -5.13 3.03 -8.28
CA PHE A 20 -4.06 4.01 -8.18
C PHE A 20 -4.68 5.37 -7.80
N CYS A 21 -4.18 5.99 -6.71
CA CYS A 21 -4.68 7.25 -6.19
C CYS A 21 -3.50 8.15 -5.78
N LYS A 22 -3.71 9.46 -5.70
CA LYS A 22 -2.67 10.38 -5.21
C LYS A 22 -2.40 10.18 -3.73
N SER A 23 -3.45 10.02 -2.95
CA SER A 23 -3.36 9.89 -1.50
C SER A 23 -4.44 8.95 -0.99
N ILE A 24 -4.41 8.67 0.31
CA ILE A 24 -5.47 7.93 1.00
C ILE A 24 -6.82 8.67 0.93
N TYR A 25 -6.81 9.97 0.73
CA TYR A 25 -8.02 10.81 0.70
C TYR A 25 -8.74 10.78 -0.64
N ASP A 26 -8.07 10.33 -1.71
CA ASP A 26 -8.62 10.27 -3.08
C ASP A 26 -9.20 8.89 -3.41
N ILE A 27 -9.22 7.97 -2.45
CA ILE A 27 -9.81 6.64 -2.61
C ILE A 27 -11.32 6.75 -2.46
N ASP A 28 -12.07 6.19 -3.42
CA ASP A 28 -13.53 6.10 -3.36
C ASP A 28 -13.97 4.98 -2.40
N TYR A 29 -14.06 5.34 -1.11
CA TYR A 29 -14.44 4.40 -0.06
C TYR A 29 -15.92 4.01 -0.11
N ASP A 30 -16.80 4.83 -0.67
CA ASP A 30 -18.20 4.48 -0.86
C ASP A 30 -18.33 3.33 -1.84
N LYS A 31 -17.73 3.47 -3.01
CA LYS A 31 -17.65 2.39 -3.99
C LYS A 31 -17.03 1.12 -3.43
N LEU A 32 -15.94 1.23 -2.69
CA LEU A 32 -15.29 0.06 -2.06
C LEU A 32 -16.21 -0.63 -1.07
N TYR A 33 -16.97 0.14 -0.28
CA TYR A 33 -17.93 -0.41 0.67
C TYR A 33 -19.06 -1.15 -0.04
N ASP A 34 -19.59 -0.59 -1.11
CA ASP A 34 -20.64 -1.19 -1.95
C ASP A 34 -20.14 -2.48 -2.64
N GLU A 35 -18.87 -2.52 -3.03
CA GLU A 35 -18.20 -3.71 -3.57
C GLU A 35 -17.85 -4.78 -2.50
N GLY A 36 -18.21 -4.57 -1.23
CA GLY A 36 -18.01 -5.52 -0.14
C GLY A 36 -16.70 -5.38 0.62
N CYS A 37 -15.89 -4.34 0.38
CA CYS A 37 -14.70 -4.06 1.19
C CYS A 37 -15.10 -3.62 2.60
N ARG A 38 -14.43 -4.17 3.61
CA ARG A 38 -14.72 -3.90 5.03
C ARG A 38 -13.46 -3.68 5.86
N ILE A 39 -12.30 -4.03 5.32
CA ILE A 39 -11.04 -3.99 6.06
C ILE A 39 -9.99 -3.23 5.26
N ILE A 40 -9.44 -2.20 5.86
CA ILE A 40 -8.34 -1.41 5.32
C ILE A 40 -7.05 -1.78 6.03
N LEU A 41 -6.08 -2.30 5.28
CA LEU A 41 -4.73 -2.55 5.75
C LEU A 41 -3.82 -1.49 5.14
N THR A 42 -3.33 -0.55 5.94
CA THR A 42 -2.52 0.57 5.44
C THR A 42 -1.07 0.45 5.89
N ASP A 43 -0.13 0.83 5.04
CA ASP A 43 1.23 1.12 5.50
C ASP A 43 1.23 2.42 6.32
N LEU A 44 2.33 2.71 7.01
CA LEU A 44 2.52 3.91 7.81
C LEU A 44 3.38 4.94 7.08
N ASP A 45 4.65 4.56 6.84
CA ASP A 45 5.69 5.47 6.36
C ASP A 45 5.46 5.85 4.90
N ASN A 46 5.40 7.13 4.60
CA ASN A 46 5.06 7.69 3.29
C ASN A 46 3.66 7.33 2.75
N THR A 47 2.83 6.73 3.59
CA THR A 47 1.44 6.39 3.28
C THR A 47 0.46 7.20 4.13
N LEU A 48 0.55 7.12 5.46
CA LEU A 48 -0.22 7.93 6.40
C LEU A 48 0.54 9.20 6.81
N ILE A 49 1.83 9.06 7.08
CA ILE A 49 2.74 10.14 7.47
C ILE A 49 4.08 10.01 6.75
N SER A 50 4.84 11.10 6.66
CA SER A 50 6.23 11.06 6.18
C SER A 50 7.16 10.41 7.21
N TYR A 51 8.39 10.05 6.81
CA TYR A 51 9.38 9.53 7.78
C TYR A 51 9.81 10.54 8.85
N LYS A 52 9.56 11.84 8.63
CA LYS A 52 9.89 12.91 9.57
C LYS A 52 8.85 13.09 10.66
N GLU A 53 7.65 12.63 10.42
CA GLU A 53 6.52 12.79 11.33
C GLU A 53 6.39 11.54 12.20
N ASP A 54 6.11 11.74 13.48
CA ASP A 54 5.91 10.66 14.44
C ASP A 54 4.46 10.55 14.94
N MET A 55 3.67 11.61 14.76
CA MET A 55 2.32 11.71 15.28
C MET A 55 1.30 11.95 14.18
N PRO A 56 0.06 11.46 14.34
CA PRO A 56 -1.02 11.73 13.40
C PRO A 56 -1.44 13.20 13.46
N HIS A 57 -1.74 13.79 12.30
CA HIS A 57 -2.31 15.13 12.18
C HIS A 57 -3.84 15.06 11.98
N ASP A 58 -4.55 16.19 12.11
CA ASP A 58 -6.01 16.28 12.13
C ASP A 58 -6.70 15.60 10.93
N LYS A 59 -6.11 15.70 9.74
CA LYS A 59 -6.67 15.03 8.53
C LYS A 59 -6.71 13.52 8.66
N ILE A 60 -5.74 12.91 9.38
CA ILE A 60 -5.72 11.45 9.58
C ILE A 60 -6.80 11.06 10.60
N PHE A 61 -7.02 11.85 11.63
CA PHE A 61 -8.13 11.63 12.57
C PHE A 61 -9.49 11.71 11.85
N ALA A 62 -9.68 12.72 11.00
CA ALA A 62 -10.90 12.88 10.21
C ALA A 62 -11.11 11.70 9.23
N TRP A 63 -10.05 11.28 8.53
CA TRP A 63 -10.06 10.13 7.64
C TRP A 63 -10.42 8.83 8.38
N LYS A 64 -9.78 8.59 9.54
CA LYS A 64 -10.10 7.44 10.37
C LYS A 64 -11.56 7.44 10.79
N LYS A 65 -12.04 8.57 11.33
CA LYS A 65 -13.43 8.70 11.79
C LYS A 65 -14.42 8.42 10.65
N MET A 66 -14.20 9.03 9.48
CA MET A 66 -15.03 8.80 8.29
C MET A 66 -15.11 7.32 7.92
N LEU A 67 -13.99 6.59 7.97
CA LEU A 67 -13.97 5.17 7.65
C LEU A 67 -14.67 4.31 8.71
N GLU A 68 -14.47 4.63 9.99
CA GLU A 68 -15.15 3.92 11.09
C GLU A 68 -16.66 4.16 11.06
N ASP A 69 -17.10 5.38 10.80
CA ASP A 69 -18.53 5.74 10.66
C ASP A 69 -19.17 5.00 9.47
N LYS A 70 -18.40 4.68 8.42
CA LYS A 70 -18.84 3.84 7.29
C LYS A 70 -18.78 2.33 7.60
N GLY A 71 -18.23 1.91 8.72
CA GLY A 71 -18.13 0.50 9.11
C GLY A 71 -16.87 -0.22 8.64
N PHE A 72 -15.80 0.49 8.24
CA PHE A 72 -14.52 -0.12 7.96
C PHE A 72 -13.74 -0.41 9.24
N THR A 73 -13.02 -1.52 9.23
CA THR A 73 -11.98 -1.83 10.20
C THR A 73 -10.62 -1.45 9.63
N ILE A 74 -9.80 -0.71 10.37
CA ILE A 74 -8.50 -0.23 9.92
C ILE A 74 -7.39 -0.89 10.72
N CYS A 75 -6.31 -1.33 10.04
CA CYS A 75 -5.12 -1.86 10.68
C CYS A 75 -3.85 -1.39 9.96
N ILE A 76 -2.89 -0.88 10.72
CA ILE A 76 -1.57 -0.52 10.20
C ILE A 76 -0.73 -1.78 10.03
N VAL A 77 -0.15 -1.99 8.84
CA VAL A 77 0.73 -3.12 8.51
C VAL A 77 2.04 -2.58 7.95
N SER A 78 3.02 -2.38 8.80
CA SER A 78 4.28 -1.69 8.43
C SER A 78 5.51 -2.59 8.58
N ASN A 79 6.54 -2.32 7.75
CA ASN A 79 7.89 -2.90 7.91
C ASN A 79 8.74 -2.17 8.94
N SER A 80 8.29 -1.02 9.42
CA SER A 80 8.98 -0.25 10.46
C SER A 80 8.95 -0.94 11.82
N GLY A 81 9.89 -0.55 12.69
CA GLY A 81 10.06 -1.12 14.03
C GLY A 81 8.83 -0.93 14.92
N SER A 82 8.78 -1.74 15.98
CA SER A 82 7.61 -1.81 16.87
C SER A 82 7.24 -0.48 17.51
N ASP A 83 8.22 0.28 18.01
CA ASP A 83 7.93 1.48 18.81
C ASP A 83 7.33 2.61 17.98
N ARG A 84 7.87 2.88 16.79
CA ARG A 84 7.31 3.88 15.87
C ARG A 84 5.86 3.56 15.50
N VAL A 85 5.62 2.32 15.08
CA VAL A 85 4.28 1.89 14.65
C VAL A 85 3.32 1.87 15.84
N LYS A 86 3.76 1.41 17.01
CA LYS A 86 3.00 1.37 18.25
C LYS A 86 2.59 2.76 18.70
N ASN A 87 3.55 3.69 18.77
CA ASN A 87 3.30 5.06 19.25
C ASN A 87 2.26 5.77 18.37
N PHE A 88 2.44 5.71 17.04
CA PHE A 88 1.48 6.28 16.11
C PHE A 88 0.09 5.61 16.24
N ALA A 89 0.04 4.28 16.22
CA ALA A 89 -1.22 3.54 16.29
C ALA A 89 -1.95 3.77 17.61
N SER A 90 -1.22 3.90 18.73
CA SER A 90 -1.79 4.21 20.04
C SER A 90 -2.38 5.61 20.09
N ALA A 91 -1.69 6.61 19.50
CA ALA A 91 -2.15 7.99 19.46
C ALA A 91 -3.49 8.14 18.71
N ILE A 92 -3.74 7.29 17.71
CA ILE A 92 -4.96 7.33 16.92
C ILE A 92 -5.92 6.16 17.22
N ASN A 93 -5.59 5.33 18.21
CA ASN A 93 -6.36 4.14 18.58
C ASN A 93 -6.66 3.21 17.39
N LEU A 94 -5.61 2.79 16.66
CA LEU A 94 -5.71 1.83 15.56
C LEU A 94 -5.04 0.50 15.91
N ALA A 95 -5.60 -0.57 15.37
CA ALA A 95 -4.91 -1.86 15.34
C ALA A 95 -3.64 -1.76 14.49
N TYR A 96 -2.58 -2.50 14.86
CA TYR A 96 -1.32 -2.48 14.14
C TYR A 96 -0.62 -3.84 14.13
N ASN A 97 0.24 -4.03 13.12
CA ASN A 97 1.15 -5.14 12.97
C ASN A 97 2.52 -4.60 12.48
N PRO A 98 3.47 -4.36 13.40
CA PRO A 98 4.80 -3.85 13.05
C PRO A 98 5.68 -4.97 12.49
N SER A 99 6.85 -4.62 11.95
CA SER A 99 7.85 -5.57 11.44
C SER A 99 7.24 -6.68 10.57
N SER A 100 6.31 -6.28 9.69
CA SER A 100 5.45 -7.20 8.94
C SER A 100 6.18 -8.00 7.88
N MET A 101 7.42 -7.63 7.56
CA MET A 101 8.27 -8.28 6.56
C MET A 101 7.62 -8.33 5.16
N LYS A 102 6.84 -7.29 4.79
CA LYS A 102 6.30 -7.18 3.43
C LYS A 102 7.44 -7.20 2.39
N PRO A 103 7.33 -7.92 1.28
CA PRO A 103 6.15 -8.58 0.71
C PRO A 103 5.92 -10.04 1.16
N LEU A 104 6.55 -10.52 2.22
CA LEU A 104 6.30 -11.85 2.73
C LEU A 104 4.86 -11.94 3.29
N LYS A 105 4.25 -13.11 3.10
CA LYS A 105 2.88 -13.34 3.56
C LYS A 105 2.71 -13.37 5.08
N LYS A 106 3.82 -13.47 5.86
CA LYS A 106 3.79 -13.69 7.31
C LYS A 106 2.99 -12.61 8.05
N GLY A 107 3.29 -11.33 7.81
CA GLY A 107 2.58 -10.20 8.43
C GLY A 107 1.09 -10.18 8.06
N PHE A 108 0.78 -10.31 6.78
CA PHE A 108 -0.60 -10.36 6.30
C PHE A 108 -1.38 -11.57 6.83
N LYS A 109 -0.73 -12.74 6.98
CA LYS A 109 -1.37 -13.93 7.58
C LYS A 109 -1.72 -13.71 9.05
N LYS A 110 -0.88 -13.01 9.82
CA LYS A 110 -1.19 -12.63 11.22
C LYS A 110 -2.45 -11.77 11.28
N VAL A 111 -2.52 -10.74 10.42
CA VAL A 111 -3.67 -9.84 10.35
C VAL A 111 -4.92 -10.58 9.87
N LYS A 112 -4.78 -11.44 8.85
CA LYS A 112 -5.88 -12.30 8.39
C LYS A 112 -6.47 -13.14 9.53
N LYS A 113 -5.61 -13.75 10.36
CA LYS A 113 -6.05 -14.55 11.53
C LYS A 113 -6.71 -13.66 12.60
N ARG A 114 -6.08 -12.51 12.91
CA ARG A 114 -6.56 -11.56 13.94
C ARG A 114 -7.99 -11.07 13.67
N PHE A 115 -8.28 -10.72 12.42
CA PHE A 115 -9.59 -10.20 12.00
C PHE A 115 -10.52 -11.26 11.41
N ASN A 116 -10.17 -12.54 11.50
CA ASN A 116 -10.93 -13.66 10.96
C ASN A 116 -11.38 -13.46 9.50
N ILE A 117 -10.48 -12.96 8.65
CA ILE A 117 -10.78 -12.62 7.26
C ILE A 117 -11.04 -13.89 6.46
N GLN A 118 -12.29 -14.11 6.05
CA GLN A 118 -12.69 -15.23 5.20
C GLN A 118 -12.65 -14.83 3.72
N ASP A 119 -13.32 -13.73 3.37
CA ASP A 119 -13.29 -13.20 2.02
C ASP A 119 -12.08 -12.28 1.81
N LYS A 120 -11.27 -12.62 0.82
CA LYS A 120 -10.08 -11.83 0.46
C LYS A 120 -10.43 -10.55 -0.26
N LYS A 121 -11.58 -10.48 -0.94
CA LYS A 121 -12.04 -9.28 -1.63
C LYS A 121 -12.52 -8.20 -0.65
N SER A 122 -12.90 -8.60 0.57
CA SER A 122 -13.27 -7.65 1.61
C SER A 122 -12.11 -6.81 2.16
N VAL A 123 -10.89 -7.02 1.66
CA VAL A 123 -9.67 -6.36 2.16
C VAL A 123 -9.05 -5.48 1.08
N LEU A 124 -8.76 -4.23 1.43
CA LEU A 124 -7.90 -3.33 0.66
C LEU A 124 -6.57 -3.13 1.39
N VAL A 125 -5.47 -3.32 0.69
CA VAL A 125 -4.12 -2.93 1.15
C VAL A 125 -3.75 -1.61 0.51
N ILE A 126 -3.41 -0.61 1.31
CA ILE A 126 -2.98 0.71 0.84
C ILE A 126 -1.50 0.90 1.17
N GLY A 127 -0.71 1.33 0.21
CA GLY A 127 0.70 1.65 0.42
C GLY A 127 1.33 2.35 -0.77
N ASP A 128 2.52 2.89 -0.56
CA ASP A 128 3.27 3.68 -1.53
C ASP A 128 4.30 2.85 -2.32
N GLN A 129 4.55 1.59 -1.94
CA GLN A 129 5.56 0.74 -2.56
C GLN A 129 4.98 -0.48 -3.27
N ILE A 130 5.37 -0.64 -4.55
CA ILE A 130 4.95 -1.81 -5.36
C ILE A 130 5.57 -3.11 -4.82
N LEU A 131 6.85 -3.07 -4.41
CA LEU A 131 7.59 -4.28 -4.02
C LEU A 131 7.20 -4.80 -2.64
N THR A 132 6.60 -3.99 -1.79
CA THR A 132 6.17 -4.38 -0.44
C THR A 132 4.66 -4.53 -0.34
N ASP A 133 3.93 -3.45 -0.56
CA ASP A 133 2.50 -3.36 -0.30
C ASP A 133 1.68 -4.05 -1.39
N ILE A 134 1.91 -3.64 -2.63
CA ILE A 134 1.15 -4.16 -3.77
C ILE A 134 1.48 -5.63 -4.01
N LEU A 135 2.76 -5.97 -4.11
CA LEU A 135 3.17 -7.38 -4.25
C LEU A 135 2.68 -8.23 -3.09
N GLY A 136 2.84 -7.73 -1.85
CA GLY A 136 2.41 -8.44 -0.64
C GLY A 136 0.91 -8.68 -0.60
N GLY A 137 0.09 -7.65 -0.81
CA GLY A 137 -1.37 -7.72 -0.87
C GLY A 137 -1.87 -8.63 -1.99
N ASN A 138 -1.35 -8.44 -3.21
CA ASN A 138 -1.72 -9.25 -4.36
C ASN A 138 -1.33 -10.74 -4.19
N ARG A 139 -0.24 -11.05 -3.49
CA ARG A 139 0.13 -12.45 -3.15
C ARG A 139 -0.84 -13.08 -2.15
N MET A 140 -1.50 -12.29 -1.32
CA MET A 140 -2.58 -12.75 -0.45
C MET A 140 -3.93 -12.89 -1.18
N GLY A 141 -4.07 -12.27 -2.35
CA GLY A 141 -5.32 -12.18 -3.10
C GLY A 141 -6.24 -11.06 -2.61
N PHE A 142 -5.68 -10.07 -1.90
CA PHE A 142 -6.36 -8.86 -1.46
C PHE A 142 -6.43 -7.84 -2.62
N ASN A 143 -7.38 -6.92 -2.57
CA ASN A 143 -7.33 -5.71 -3.38
C ASN A 143 -6.20 -4.82 -2.89
N THR A 144 -5.61 -4.02 -3.79
CA THR A 144 -4.47 -3.17 -3.47
C THR A 144 -4.64 -1.78 -4.07
N ALA A 145 -4.33 -0.75 -3.31
CA ALA A 145 -4.26 0.64 -3.77
C ALA A 145 -2.83 1.14 -3.64
N LEU A 146 -2.23 1.52 -4.76
CA LEU A 146 -0.96 2.22 -4.77
C LEU A 146 -1.23 3.72 -4.69
N ILE A 147 -0.59 4.38 -3.72
CA ILE A 147 -0.65 5.83 -3.57
C ILE A 147 0.72 6.47 -3.79
N GLU A 148 0.75 7.77 -3.98
CA GLU A 148 2.00 8.52 -4.04
C GLU A 148 2.63 8.62 -2.65
N ALA A 149 3.97 8.49 -2.62
CA ALA A 149 4.72 8.71 -1.38
C ALA A 149 4.62 10.18 -0.94
N ILE A 150 4.34 10.42 0.33
CA ILE A 150 4.16 11.77 0.90
C ILE A 150 5.44 12.61 0.76
N ASP A 151 6.60 12.05 1.13
CA ASP A 151 7.89 12.72 1.03
C ASP A 151 9.02 11.73 0.74
N ARG A 152 9.45 11.66 -0.52
CA ARG A 152 10.55 10.79 -0.96
C ARG A 152 11.92 11.25 -0.47
N SER A 153 12.09 12.53 -0.15
CA SER A 153 13.38 13.06 0.30
C SER A 153 13.84 12.42 1.62
N THR A 154 12.88 11.94 2.42
CA THR A 154 13.10 11.35 3.74
C THR A 154 13.24 9.83 3.73
N GLU A 155 13.13 9.20 2.57
CA GLU A 155 13.17 7.74 2.46
C GLU A 155 14.49 7.14 2.96
N ARG A 156 14.37 6.02 3.67
CA ARG A 156 15.52 5.22 4.10
C ARG A 156 16.26 4.62 2.90
N LYS A 157 17.54 4.33 3.06
CA LYS A 157 18.38 3.74 2.00
C LYS A 157 17.77 2.47 1.40
N CYS A 158 17.18 1.60 2.21
CA CYS A 158 16.51 0.38 1.73
C CYS A 158 15.26 0.69 0.87
N THR A 159 14.49 1.72 1.22
CA THR A 159 13.34 2.17 0.42
C THR A 159 13.80 2.73 -0.92
N ARG A 160 14.84 3.57 -0.94
CA ARG A 160 15.43 4.09 -2.19
C ARG A 160 15.93 2.96 -3.10
N PHE A 161 16.52 1.91 -2.53
CA PHE A 161 16.92 0.72 -3.26
C PHE A 161 15.71 0.00 -3.88
N ASN A 162 14.63 -0.19 -3.11
CA ASN A 162 13.39 -0.75 -3.62
C ASN A 162 12.83 0.08 -4.79
N ARG A 163 12.82 1.42 -4.68
CA ARG A 163 12.35 2.32 -5.75
C ARG A 163 13.11 2.13 -7.07
N TYR A 164 14.42 1.90 -6.99
CA TYR A 164 15.21 1.59 -8.19
C TYR A 164 14.70 0.33 -8.93
N PHE A 165 14.33 -0.72 -8.18
CA PHE A 165 13.76 -1.92 -8.79
C PHE A 165 12.32 -1.71 -9.24
N GLU A 166 11.53 -0.96 -8.50
CA GLU A 166 10.16 -0.61 -8.90
C GLU A 166 10.14 0.09 -10.24
N ARG A 167 11.02 1.06 -10.49
CA ARG A 167 11.18 1.70 -11.81
C ARG A 167 11.37 0.67 -12.93
N LYS A 168 12.21 -0.32 -12.72
CA LYS A 168 12.45 -1.39 -13.70
C LYS A 168 11.24 -2.30 -13.91
N VAL A 169 10.51 -2.59 -12.83
CA VAL A 169 9.26 -3.37 -12.87
C VAL A 169 8.22 -2.61 -13.69
N VAL A 170 7.99 -1.34 -13.38
CA VAL A 170 7.05 -0.46 -14.10
C VAL A 170 7.37 -0.36 -15.59
N LYS A 171 8.63 -0.09 -15.95
CA LYS A 171 9.05 -0.07 -17.35
C LYS A 171 8.72 -1.37 -18.11
N LYS A 172 8.88 -2.53 -17.46
CA LYS A 172 8.55 -3.83 -18.06
C LYS A 172 7.05 -4.08 -18.17
N ILE A 173 6.28 -3.63 -17.19
CA ILE A 173 4.81 -3.71 -17.23
C ILE A 173 4.31 -2.83 -18.37
N ASN A 174 4.74 -1.57 -18.44
CA ASN A 174 4.34 -0.61 -19.46
C ASN A 174 4.63 -1.10 -20.87
N LYS A 175 5.80 -1.70 -21.12
CA LYS A 175 6.15 -2.25 -22.44
C LYS A 175 5.17 -3.32 -22.92
N LYS A 176 4.55 -4.07 -21.99
CA LYS A 176 3.64 -5.18 -22.32
C LYS A 176 2.17 -4.73 -22.42
N TYR A 177 1.77 -3.68 -21.71
CA TYR A 177 0.38 -3.24 -21.58
C TYR A 177 0.12 -1.88 -22.26
N LYS A 178 0.91 -1.56 -23.34
CA LYS A 178 0.80 -0.29 -24.08
C LYS A 178 -0.59 0.02 -24.63
N ASP A 179 -1.44 -0.99 -24.81
CA ASP A 179 -2.67 -0.86 -25.60
C ASP A 179 -3.98 -1.06 -24.81
N GLY A 180 -3.97 -0.95 -23.46
CA GLY A 180 -5.20 -1.23 -22.71
C GLY A 180 -5.19 -0.66 -21.30
N VAL A 181 -5.85 -1.26 -20.39
CA VAL A 181 -6.24 -0.95 -19.00
C VAL A 181 -5.29 -0.09 -18.13
N LEU A 182 -4.04 0.12 -18.53
CA LEU A 182 -3.04 0.89 -17.79
C LEU A 182 -2.68 2.23 -18.44
N LYS A 183 -3.35 2.65 -19.52
CA LYS A 183 -2.98 3.88 -20.24
C LYS A 183 -3.07 5.12 -19.33
N ASP A 184 -4.10 5.20 -18.51
CA ASP A 184 -4.30 6.29 -17.55
C ASP A 184 -3.35 6.18 -16.35
N TYR A 185 -3.10 4.95 -15.88
CA TYR A 185 -2.11 4.64 -14.85
C TYR A 185 -0.68 4.91 -15.30
N VAL A 186 -0.37 4.58 -16.57
CA VAL A 186 0.97 4.69 -17.17
C VAL A 186 1.34 6.15 -17.44
N CYS A 187 0.44 6.96 -17.94
CA CYS A 187 0.71 8.37 -18.26
C CYS A 187 1.07 9.15 -16.99
N TRP A 188 0.33 8.94 -15.90
CA TRP A 188 0.56 9.57 -14.61
C TRP A 188 1.82 9.02 -13.92
N PHE A 189 2.00 7.71 -13.93
CA PHE A 189 3.14 7.03 -13.31
C PHE A 189 4.46 7.37 -14.02
N ILE A 190 4.47 7.48 -15.35
CA ILE A 190 5.67 7.88 -16.12
C ILE A 190 6.01 9.35 -15.87
N LEU A 191 5.05 10.27 -15.91
CA LEU A 191 5.29 11.68 -15.65
C LEU A 191 5.83 11.89 -14.23
N TYR A 192 5.23 11.25 -13.24
CA TYR A 192 5.68 11.36 -11.85
C TYR A 192 7.09 10.75 -11.62
N TRP A 193 7.46 9.67 -12.35
CA TRP A 193 8.75 9.01 -12.21
C TRP A 193 9.86 9.55 -13.12
N MET A 194 9.54 10.37 -14.10
CA MET A 194 10.55 11.04 -14.95
C MET A 194 11.01 12.37 -14.39
N TRP A 195 10.21 13.02 -13.53
CA TRP A 195 10.49 14.37 -12.97
C TRP A 195 10.89 14.34 -11.48
N SER A 196 10.96 13.19 -10.85
CA SER A 196 11.50 12.96 -9.50
C SER A 196 12.70 12.01 -9.56
#